data_f71faa2445dd5cb420ee3a9c3cc31689
#
_entry.id   f71faa2445dd5cb420ee3a9c3cc31689
#
_cell.length_a   1.000
_cell.length_b   1.000
_cell.length_c   1.000
_cell.angle_alpha   90.00
_cell.angle_beta   90.00
_cell.angle_gamma   90.00
#
_symmetry.space_group_name_H-M   'P 1'
#
loop_
_entity.id
_entity.type
_entity.pdbx_description
1 polymer ?
#
loop_
_entity_poly.entity_id
_entity_poly.type
_entity_poly.pdbx_seq_one_letter_code
_entity_poly.pdbx_strand_id
1 'polypeptide(L)'
;RSPKKAPKEVKTFLEVFKLLVNDSTMFEDVSDLIESQLINVEWALQKHLEDTLKLFDNLTDAYLAERSDDIVHVIRRLQEELTGERRKIQEKVRNAQSEVILVTNDLSIADVIWLTEYEELDLVGIVTEKGGPTSHTALLSQTLFIPAVVGVAGAVSVIKNNDRIFVDSNSGQIICNPTAAEIKEIERNVKAQEKKYSQLYRARRRAAETKDKFRVTLKANVAMVSGLDEILHLGAQGVGLFRSEYLFMGRDNLPDEREQMESYRELIDTMAGRPVTIRTIDVGGDKLLNAEARKRNYFSGAEKEDNPALGLRAIRFTLANPNLFITQIRAILRAAYGADVRIMLPMISSLQEIREAKRYVELAKTQLREEKLDFNDTVPVGIMIELPAAVI
;
A
#
# COMPACT_ATOMS: atom_id res chain seq x y z
N ARG A 1 -15.03 19.02 -0.77
CA ARG A 1 -13.80 18.16 -0.92
C ARG A 1 -13.71 17.83 -2.39
N SER A 2 -12.59 18.18 -3.06
CA SER A 2 -12.35 17.83 -4.47
C SER A 2 -12.28 16.31 -4.62
N PRO A 3 -12.82 15.72 -5.70
CA PRO A 3 -12.75 14.28 -5.92
C PRO A 3 -11.27 13.87 -5.96
N LYS A 4 -10.85 13.05 -5.02
CA LYS A 4 -9.50 12.49 -5.01
C LYS A 4 -9.43 11.52 -6.19
N LYS A 5 -8.59 11.80 -7.19
CA LYS A 5 -8.24 10.82 -8.22
C LYS A 5 -7.76 9.55 -7.52
N ALA A 6 -8.31 8.40 -7.94
CA ALA A 6 -7.91 7.11 -7.41
C ALA A 6 -6.36 6.98 -7.43
N PRO A 7 -5.73 6.55 -6.34
CA PRO A 7 -4.29 6.36 -6.29
C PRO A 7 -3.77 5.50 -7.45
N LYS A 8 -2.53 5.71 -7.89
CA LYS A 8 -1.96 4.94 -9.03
C LYS A 8 -1.96 3.42 -8.76
N GLU A 9 -1.79 3.03 -7.51
CA GLU A 9 -1.82 1.65 -7.03
C GLU A 9 -3.16 0.97 -7.33
N VAL A 10 -4.23 1.73 -7.19
CA VAL A 10 -5.59 1.30 -7.53
C VAL A 10 -5.73 0.98 -9.01
N LYS A 11 -5.06 1.73 -9.90
CA LYS A 11 -5.09 1.46 -11.34
C LYS A 11 -4.39 0.15 -11.69
N THR A 12 -3.28 -0.15 -11.04
CA THR A 12 -2.53 -1.40 -11.24
C THR A 12 -3.39 -2.61 -10.85
N PHE A 13 -4.11 -2.53 -9.74
CA PHE A 13 -5.06 -3.58 -9.35
C PHE A 13 -6.21 -3.74 -10.34
N LEU A 14 -6.75 -2.65 -10.87
CA LEU A 14 -7.79 -2.72 -11.91
C LEU A 14 -7.28 -3.35 -13.21
N GLU A 15 -6.00 -3.23 -13.53
CA GLU A 15 -5.39 -3.91 -14.69
C GLU A 15 -5.27 -5.42 -14.44
N VAL A 16 -4.88 -5.86 -13.25
CA VAL A 16 -4.89 -7.28 -12.88
C VAL A 16 -6.32 -7.86 -12.95
N PHE A 17 -7.30 -7.14 -12.44
CA PHE A 17 -8.71 -7.53 -12.56
C PHE A 17 -9.16 -7.65 -14.04
N LYS A 18 -8.76 -6.72 -14.90
CA LYS A 18 -9.04 -6.80 -16.34
C LYS A 18 -8.39 -8.00 -16.99
N LEU A 19 -7.18 -8.36 -16.60
CA LEU A 19 -6.48 -9.54 -17.11
C LEU A 19 -7.22 -10.82 -16.72
N LEU A 20 -7.64 -10.95 -15.47
CA LEU A 20 -8.40 -12.11 -14.98
C LEU A 20 -9.78 -12.22 -15.65
N VAL A 21 -10.48 -11.09 -15.84
CA VAL A 21 -11.78 -11.07 -16.54
C VAL A 21 -11.64 -11.38 -18.03
N ASN A 22 -10.50 -11.12 -18.66
CA ASN A 22 -10.25 -11.41 -20.07
C ASN A 22 -9.48 -12.73 -20.29
N ASP A 23 -9.35 -13.56 -19.26
CA ASP A 23 -8.70 -14.86 -19.38
C ASP A 23 -9.57 -15.81 -20.23
N SER A 24 -9.08 -16.16 -21.42
CA SER A 24 -9.77 -17.06 -22.32
C SER A 24 -9.97 -18.45 -21.74
N THR A 25 -9.03 -18.93 -20.91
CA THR A 25 -9.07 -20.24 -20.26
C THR A 25 -10.26 -20.35 -19.31
N MET A 26 -10.50 -19.31 -18.50
CA MET A 26 -11.66 -19.26 -17.61
C MET A 26 -12.98 -19.36 -18.40
N PHE A 27 -13.08 -18.63 -19.51
CA PHE A 27 -14.29 -18.66 -20.35
C PHE A 27 -14.51 -20.00 -21.02
N GLU A 28 -13.45 -20.66 -21.51
CA GLU A 28 -13.50 -21.99 -22.09
C GLU A 28 -13.95 -23.05 -21.06
N ASP A 29 -13.32 -23.06 -19.88
CA ASP A 29 -13.67 -23.96 -18.78
C ASP A 29 -15.13 -23.77 -18.31
N VAL A 30 -15.58 -22.55 -18.16
CA VAL A 30 -16.96 -22.25 -17.76
C VAL A 30 -17.95 -22.67 -18.85
N SER A 31 -17.63 -22.44 -20.13
CA SER A 31 -18.46 -22.85 -21.25
C SER A 31 -18.59 -24.41 -21.32
N ASP A 32 -17.48 -25.12 -21.16
CA ASP A 32 -17.45 -26.57 -21.13
C ASP A 32 -18.28 -27.14 -19.97
N LEU A 33 -18.23 -26.48 -18.79
CA LEU A 33 -19.08 -26.89 -17.66
C LEU A 33 -20.56 -26.68 -17.94
N ILE A 34 -20.94 -25.58 -18.59
CA ILE A 34 -22.33 -25.31 -18.98
C ILE A 34 -22.83 -26.36 -19.96
N GLU A 35 -22.07 -26.64 -21.02
CA GLU A 35 -22.45 -27.57 -22.08
C GLU A 35 -22.46 -29.01 -21.60
N SER A 36 -21.44 -29.46 -20.87
CA SER A 36 -21.31 -30.85 -20.42
C SER A 36 -22.24 -31.23 -19.29
N GLN A 37 -22.52 -30.28 -18.36
CA GLN A 37 -23.32 -30.55 -17.17
C GLN A 37 -24.73 -29.94 -17.20
N LEU A 38 -25.06 -29.18 -18.25
CA LEU A 38 -26.36 -28.52 -18.44
C LEU A 38 -26.75 -27.66 -17.22
N ILE A 39 -25.79 -26.92 -16.68
CA ILE A 39 -25.96 -26.02 -15.54
C ILE A 39 -25.98 -24.55 -16.00
N ASN A 40 -26.51 -23.66 -15.18
CA ASN A 40 -26.49 -22.23 -15.47
C ASN A 40 -25.11 -21.62 -15.25
N VAL A 41 -24.89 -20.43 -15.79
CA VAL A 41 -23.59 -19.75 -15.78
C VAL A 41 -23.11 -19.43 -14.35
N GLU A 42 -24.00 -19.05 -13.44
CA GLU A 42 -23.67 -18.75 -12.04
C GLU A 42 -23.11 -19.98 -11.32
N TRP A 43 -23.71 -21.15 -11.57
CA TRP A 43 -23.24 -22.42 -10.99
C TRP A 43 -21.96 -22.93 -11.65
N ALA A 44 -21.81 -22.72 -12.95
CA ALA A 44 -20.56 -23.05 -13.66
C ALA A 44 -19.39 -22.22 -13.14
N LEU A 45 -19.58 -20.91 -12.93
CA LEU A 45 -18.59 -20.02 -12.29
C LEU A 45 -18.24 -20.50 -10.88
N GLN A 46 -19.23 -20.92 -10.09
CA GLN A 46 -18.98 -21.43 -8.74
C GLN A 46 -18.14 -22.72 -8.77
N LYS A 47 -18.44 -23.65 -9.67
CA LYS A 47 -17.67 -24.89 -9.83
C LYS A 47 -16.23 -24.61 -10.29
N HIS A 48 -16.07 -23.76 -11.29
CA HIS A 48 -14.74 -23.35 -11.74
C HIS A 48 -13.92 -22.73 -10.60
N LEU A 49 -14.54 -21.90 -9.74
CA LEU A 49 -13.91 -21.35 -8.55
C LEU A 49 -13.48 -22.46 -7.58
N GLU A 50 -14.37 -23.41 -7.26
CA GLU A 50 -14.08 -24.51 -6.33
C GLU A 50 -12.93 -25.39 -6.84
N ASP A 51 -12.89 -25.69 -8.13
CA ASP A 51 -11.83 -26.50 -8.72
C ASP A 51 -10.51 -25.73 -8.79
N THR A 52 -10.56 -24.46 -9.09
CA THR A 52 -9.39 -23.57 -9.06
C THR A 52 -8.83 -23.46 -7.63
N LEU A 53 -9.67 -23.26 -6.62
CA LEU A 53 -9.23 -23.17 -5.20
C LEU A 53 -8.60 -24.48 -4.72
N LYS A 54 -9.10 -25.65 -5.12
CA LYS A 54 -8.47 -26.95 -4.80
C LYS A 54 -7.05 -27.07 -5.35
N LEU A 55 -6.76 -26.45 -6.49
CA LEU A 55 -5.40 -26.40 -7.03
C LEU A 55 -4.48 -25.54 -6.14
N PHE A 56 -5.03 -24.47 -5.55
CA PHE A 56 -4.28 -23.59 -4.63
C PHE A 56 -4.12 -24.19 -3.23
N ASP A 57 -5.07 -24.96 -2.71
CA ASP A 57 -4.99 -25.63 -1.39
C ASP A 57 -3.80 -26.60 -1.28
N ASN A 58 -3.34 -27.13 -2.39
CA ASN A 58 -2.17 -28.00 -2.46
C ASN A 58 -0.83 -27.25 -2.55
N LEU A 59 -0.86 -25.91 -2.61
CA LEU A 59 0.31 -25.07 -2.75
C LEU A 59 0.62 -24.40 -1.39
N THR A 60 1.76 -24.74 -0.81
CA THR A 60 2.24 -24.16 0.49
C THR A 60 2.74 -22.72 0.37
N ASP A 61 2.44 -22.02 -0.72
CA ASP A 61 2.95 -20.68 -1.00
C ASP A 61 1.95 -19.59 -0.59
N ALA A 62 2.33 -18.77 0.43
CA ALA A 62 1.53 -17.67 0.94
C ALA A 62 1.16 -16.62 -0.14
N TYR A 63 1.97 -16.47 -1.19
CA TYR A 63 1.71 -15.56 -2.30
C TYR A 63 0.59 -16.07 -3.22
N LEU A 64 0.50 -17.39 -3.40
CA LEU A 64 -0.57 -18.00 -4.18
C LEU A 64 -1.89 -18.01 -3.41
N ALA A 65 -1.84 -18.09 -2.08
CA ALA A 65 -3.02 -17.91 -1.24
C ALA A 65 -3.61 -16.48 -1.36
N GLU A 66 -2.76 -15.46 -1.48
CA GLU A 66 -3.18 -14.06 -1.70
C GLU A 66 -3.84 -13.87 -3.09
N ARG A 67 -3.39 -14.62 -4.12
CA ARG A 67 -4.01 -14.62 -5.44
C ARG A 67 -5.31 -15.41 -5.53
N SER A 68 -5.51 -16.39 -4.68
CA SER A 68 -6.80 -17.10 -4.61
C SER A 68 -7.95 -16.14 -4.25
N ASP A 69 -7.67 -15.17 -3.37
CA ASP A 69 -8.65 -14.14 -3.01
C ASP A 69 -9.02 -13.24 -4.19
N ASP A 70 -8.07 -12.88 -5.06
CA ASP A 70 -8.33 -12.10 -6.27
C ASP A 70 -9.28 -12.84 -7.23
N ILE A 71 -9.06 -14.15 -7.43
CA ILE A 71 -9.94 -15.00 -8.27
C ILE A 71 -11.33 -15.11 -7.65
N VAL A 72 -11.43 -15.33 -6.34
CA VAL A 72 -12.69 -15.32 -5.60
C VAL A 72 -13.46 -14.02 -5.84
N HIS A 73 -12.77 -12.89 -5.75
CA HIS A 73 -13.38 -11.58 -5.97
C HIS A 73 -13.87 -11.38 -7.40
N VAL A 74 -13.08 -11.81 -8.41
CA VAL A 74 -13.48 -11.70 -9.81
C VAL A 74 -14.73 -12.55 -10.10
N ILE A 75 -14.72 -13.82 -9.70
CA ILE A 75 -15.85 -14.70 -9.96
C ILE A 75 -17.11 -14.25 -9.23
N ARG A 76 -17.00 -13.88 -7.96
CA ARG A 76 -18.11 -13.31 -7.20
C ARG A 76 -18.67 -12.07 -7.89
N ARG A 77 -17.78 -11.21 -8.41
CA ARG A 77 -18.19 -10.03 -9.14
C ARG A 77 -18.97 -10.35 -10.40
N LEU A 78 -18.55 -11.35 -11.18
CA LEU A 78 -19.30 -11.80 -12.34
C LEU A 78 -20.68 -12.33 -11.95
N GLN A 79 -20.77 -13.13 -10.88
CA GLN A 79 -22.04 -13.63 -10.34
C GLN A 79 -22.98 -12.50 -9.88
N GLU A 80 -22.47 -11.47 -9.19
CA GLU A 80 -23.25 -10.31 -8.76
C GLU A 80 -23.80 -9.49 -9.93
N GLU A 81 -23.03 -9.33 -11.00
CA GLU A 81 -23.49 -8.64 -12.22
C GLU A 81 -24.56 -9.48 -12.94
N LEU A 82 -24.40 -10.80 -13.03
CA LEU A 82 -25.37 -11.71 -13.64
C LEU A 82 -26.69 -11.74 -12.86
N THR A 83 -26.64 -11.79 -11.53
CA THR A 83 -27.83 -11.82 -10.66
C THR A 83 -28.48 -10.44 -10.47
N GLY A 84 -27.80 -9.38 -10.87
CA GLY A 84 -28.25 -8.00 -10.64
C GLY A 84 -28.24 -7.56 -9.17
N GLU A 85 -27.63 -8.34 -8.28
CA GLU A 85 -27.52 -8.01 -6.85
C GLU A 85 -26.80 -6.67 -6.62
N ARG A 86 -25.78 -6.40 -7.41
CA ARG A 86 -25.06 -5.15 -7.34
C ARG A 86 -25.92 -3.93 -7.62
N ARG A 87 -26.83 -3.98 -8.59
CA ARG A 87 -27.75 -2.87 -8.88
C ARG A 87 -28.63 -2.58 -7.66
N LYS A 88 -29.07 -3.62 -6.95
CA LYS A 88 -29.84 -3.48 -5.70
C LYS A 88 -29.03 -2.82 -4.58
N ILE A 89 -27.75 -3.18 -4.45
CA ILE A 89 -26.84 -2.54 -3.49
C ILE A 89 -26.61 -1.07 -3.87
N GLN A 90 -26.37 -0.79 -5.14
CA GLN A 90 -26.20 0.57 -5.65
C GLN A 90 -27.45 1.43 -5.41
N GLU A 91 -28.63 0.90 -5.63
CA GLU A 91 -29.89 1.60 -5.36
C GLU A 91 -30.09 1.87 -3.86
N LYS A 92 -29.73 0.91 -2.99
CA LYS A 92 -29.78 1.11 -1.53
C LYS A 92 -28.81 2.19 -1.07
N VAL A 93 -27.59 2.18 -1.61
CA VAL A 93 -26.55 3.19 -1.32
C VAL A 93 -27.02 4.57 -1.81
N ARG A 94 -27.61 4.67 -3.01
CA ARG A 94 -28.17 5.92 -3.55
C ARG A 94 -29.27 6.52 -2.70
N ASN A 95 -30.06 5.67 -2.07
CA ASN A 95 -31.18 6.09 -1.26
C ASN A 95 -30.81 6.35 0.21
N ALA A 96 -29.56 6.18 0.59
CA ALA A 96 -29.08 6.48 1.92
C ALA A 96 -28.98 8.00 2.12
N GLN A 97 -29.80 8.54 3.04
CA GLN A 97 -29.90 10.00 3.29
C GLN A 97 -29.02 10.51 4.44
N SER A 98 -28.09 9.69 4.95
CA SER A 98 -27.31 10.01 6.14
C SER A 98 -25.93 9.33 6.09
N GLU A 99 -25.09 9.62 7.07
CA GLU A 99 -23.85 8.91 7.35
C GLU A 99 -24.08 7.38 7.37
N VAL A 100 -23.28 6.64 6.58
CA VAL A 100 -23.44 5.20 6.39
C VAL A 100 -22.20 4.47 6.89
N ILE A 101 -22.41 3.39 7.67
CA ILE A 101 -21.39 2.39 7.96
C ILE A 101 -21.71 1.17 7.11
N LEU A 102 -20.74 0.77 6.29
CA LEU A 102 -20.86 -0.43 5.47
C LEU A 102 -20.48 -1.66 6.27
N VAL A 103 -21.41 -2.64 6.34
CA VAL A 103 -21.15 -3.95 6.98
C VAL A 103 -21.24 -5.03 5.91
N THR A 104 -20.18 -5.77 5.72
CA THR A 104 -20.10 -6.81 4.67
C THR A 104 -19.22 -7.97 5.11
N ASN A 105 -19.32 -9.08 4.39
CA ASN A 105 -18.46 -10.24 4.62
C ASN A 105 -17.01 -9.91 4.26
N ASP A 106 -16.82 -9.31 3.07
CA ASP A 106 -15.51 -8.91 2.55
C ASP A 106 -15.68 -7.75 1.57
N LEU A 107 -14.59 -7.02 1.30
CA LEU A 107 -14.58 -5.93 0.35
C LEU A 107 -13.39 -6.10 -0.60
N SER A 108 -13.70 -6.13 -1.89
CA SER A 108 -12.67 -6.01 -2.90
C SER A 108 -12.18 -4.56 -3.04
N ILE A 109 -10.99 -4.40 -3.58
CA ILE A 109 -10.43 -3.09 -3.91
C ILE A 109 -11.36 -2.30 -4.84
N ALA A 110 -11.96 -3.00 -5.81
CA ALA A 110 -12.92 -2.40 -6.76
C ALA A 110 -14.19 -1.87 -6.07
N ASP A 111 -14.64 -2.53 -5.00
CA ASP A 111 -15.80 -2.06 -4.23
C ASP A 111 -15.46 -0.81 -3.42
N VAL A 112 -14.29 -0.77 -2.80
CA VAL A 112 -13.86 0.41 -2.04
C VAL A 112 -13.70 1.62 -2.95
N ILE A 113 -13.11 1.42 -4.14
CA ILE A 113 -12.97 2.50 -5.14
C ILE A 113 -14.34 3.02 -5.54
N TRP A 114 -15.24 2.11 -5.92
CA TRP A 114 -16.59 2.49 -6.31
C TRP A 114 -17.31 3.27 -5.21
N LEU A 115 -17.19 2.86 -3.95
CA LEU A 115 -17.75 3.55 -2.80
C LEU A 115 -17.17 4.96 -2.60
N THR A 116 -15.91 5.16 -2.93
CA THR A 116 -15.25 6.47 -2.79
C THR A 116 -15.49 7.42 -3.96
N GLU A 117 -15.80 6.89 -5.14
CA GLU A 117 -16.19 7.68 -6.31
C GLU A 117 -17.64 8.18 -6.20
N TYR A 118 -18.41 7.63 -5.26
CA TYR A 118 -19.81 8.02 -5.05
C TYR A 118 -19.89 9.27 -4.16
N GLU A 119 -19.94 10.45 -4.79
CA GLU A 119 -19.94 11.75 -4.09
C GLU A 119 -21.13 11.94 -3.15
N GLU A 120 -22.23 11.23 -3.39
CA GLU A 120 -23.48 11.33 -2.60
C GLU A 120 -23.47 10.44 -1.34
N LEU A 121 -22.49 9.51 -1.22
CA LEU A 121 -22.38 8.61 -0.08
C LEU A 121 -21.47 9.18 1.01
N ASP A 122 -22.02 9.49 2.15
CA ASP A 122 -21.24 9.82 3.34
C ASP A 122 -20.86 8.53 4.09
N LEU A 123 -19.84 7.82 3.56
CA LEU A 123 -19.31 6.60 4.15
C LEU A 123 -18.40 6.95 5.34
N VAL A 124 -18.93 6.76 6.55
CA VAL A 124 -18.23 7.12 7.80
C VAL A 124 -17.53 5.94 8.48
N GLY A 125 -17.75 4.71 8.03
CA GLY A 125 -17.08 3.53 8.57
C GLY A 125 -17.28 2.26 7.75
N ILE A 126 -16.39 1.29 7.97
CA ILE A 126 -16.42 -0.03 7.32
C ILE A 126 -16.25 -1.11 8.39
N VAL A 127 -17.07 -2.18 8.28
CA VAL A 127 -16.96 -3.39 9.10
C VAL A 127 -16.95 -4.60 8.18
N THR A 128 -15.94 -5.48 8.31
CA THR A 128 -15.90 -6.72 7.52
C THR A 128 -15.77 -7.96 8.42
N GLU A 129 -16.39 -9.06 8.00
CA GLU A 129 -16.24 -10.35 8.71
C GLU A 129 -14.87 -10.97 8.46
N LYS A 130 -14.35 -10.78 7.27
CA LYS A 130 -13.01 -11.26 6.86
C LYS A 130 -11.98 -10.15 6.93
N GLY A 131 -10.72 -10.56 6.79
CA GLY A 131 -9.58 -9.66 6.75
C GLY A 131 -8.84 -9.55 8.07
N GLY A 132 -7.62 -9.04 7.98
CA GLY A 132 -6.72 -8.76 9.09
C GLY A 132 -6.10 -7.37 8.95
N PRO A 133 -5.19 -6.98 9.84
CA PRO A 133 -4.55 -5.66 9.82
C PRO A 133 -3.81 -5.33 8.52
N THR A 134 -3.41 -6.35 7.77
CA THR A 134 -2.70 -6.23 6.48
C THR A 134 -3.61 -6.49 5.27
N SER A 135 -4.91 -6.72 5.48
CA SER A 135 -5.86 -6.96 4.37
C SER A 135 -6.01 -5.71 3.49
N HIS A 136 -6.41 -5.94 2.24
CA HIS A 136 -6.67 -4.86 1.29
C HIS A 136 -7.67 -3.83 1.83
N THR A 137 -8.74 -4.29 2.50
CA THR A 137 -9.72 -3.41 3.15
C THR A 137 -9.09 -2.53 4.22
N ALA A 138 -8.24 -3.09 5.07
CA ALA A 138 -7.57 -2.34 6.13
C ALA A 138 -6.62 -1.27 5.56
N LEU A 139 -5.80 -1.64 4.57
CA LEU A 139 -4.85 -0.73 3.92
C LEU A 139 -5.56 0.40 3.17
N LEU A 140 -6.63 0.08 2.43
CA LEU A 140 -7.41 1.07 1.70
C LEU A 140 -8.16 2.02 2.63
N SER A 141 -8.78 1.49 3.70
CA SER A 141 -9.46 2.31 4.70
C SER A 141 -8.52 3.31 5.36
N GLN A 142 -7.28 2.90 5.66
CA GLN A 142 -6.24 3.79 6.15
C GLN A 142 -5.89 4.89 5.12
N THR A 143 -5.73 4.50 3.85
CA THR A 143 -5.39 5.43 2.76
C THR A 143 -6.51 6.47 2.53
N LEU A 144 -7.76 6.05 2.71
CA LEU A 144 -8.95 6.88 2.52
C LEU A 144 -9.39 7.61 3.80
N PHE A 145 -8.70 7.37 4.92
CA PHE A 145 -9.06 7.90 6.24
C PHE A 145 -10.48 7.55 6.69
N ILE A 146 -10.97 6.35 6.30
CA ILE A 146 -12.25 5.81 6.73
C ILE A 146 -12.02 4.85 7.90
N PRO A 147 -12.64 5.07 9.08
CA PRO A 147 -12.56 4.11 10.18
C PRO A 147 -13.01 2.72 9.75
N ALA A 148 -12.20 1.69 10.03
CA ALA A 148 -12.54 0.32 9.69
C ALA A 148 -12.24 -0.64 10.83
N VAL A 149 -13.12 -1.64 10.99
CA VAL A 149 -12.89 -2.80 11.85
C VAL A 149 -13.05 -4.05 10.99
N VAL A 150 -12.02 -4.86 10.91
CA VAL A 150 -11.96 -6.07 10.06
C VAL A 150 -11.88 -7.33 10.91
N GLY A 151 -12.31 -8.47 10.35
CA GLY A 151 -12.25 -9.76 11.06
C GLY A 151 -13.35 -9.94 12.10
N VAL A 152 -14.51 -9.29 11.95
CA VAL A 152 -15.64 -9.35 12.90
C VAL A 152 -16.58 -10.49 12.53
N ALA A 153 -16.26 -11.69 12.98
CA ALA A 153 -17.07 -12.88 12.67
C ALA A 153 -18.55 -12.71 13.05
N GLY A 154 -19.46 -13.00 12.12
CA GLY A 154 -20.90 -12.92 12.34
C GLY A 154 -21.51 -11.52 12.26
N ALA A 155 -20.73 -10.49 11.90
CA ALA A 155 -21.22 -9.11 11.81
C ALA A 155 -22.44 -8.96 10.87
N VAL A 156 -22.40 -9.61 9.70
CA VAL A 156 -23.48 -9.54 8.69
C VAL A 156 -24.76 -10.25 9.16
N SER A 157 -24.64 -11.26 10.00
CA SER A 157 -25.80 -11.99 10.54
C SER A 157 -26.46 -11.24 11.70
N VAL A 158 -25.69 -10.49 12.49
CA VAL A 158 -26.16 -9.78 13.69
C VAL A 158 -26.63 -8.37 13.36
N ILE A 159 -25.88 -7.63 12.55
CA ILE A 159 -26.17 -6.24 12.20
C ILE A 159 -27.13 -6.21 11.00
N LYS A 160 -28.27 -5.53 11.17
CA LYS A 160 -29.29 -5.42 10.13
C LYS A 160 -29.23 -4.03 9.46
N ASN A 161 -29.81 -3.96 8.26
CA ASN A 161 -29.94 -2.69 7.56
C ASN A 161 -30.74 -1.69 8.43
N ASN A 162 -30.24 -0.46 8.51
CA ASN A 162 -30.77 0.64 9.31
C ASN A 162 -30.58 0.48 10.84
N ASP A 163 -29.83 -0.50 11.31
CA ASP A 163 -29.37 -0.50 12.69
C ASP A 163 -28.47 0.72 12.94
N ARG A 164 -28.62 1.33 14.09
CA ARG A 164 -27.72 2.37 14.56
C ARG A 164 -26.49 1.71 15.18
N ILE A 165 -25.31 1.91 14.60
CA ILE A 165 -24.09 1.30 15.11
C ILE A 165 -23.03 2.36 15.41
N PHE A 166 -22.23 2.08 16.43
CA PHE A 166 -21.01 2.81 16.75
C PHE A 166 -19.81 1.92 16.47
N VAL A 167 -18.81 2.47 15.79
CA VAL A 167 -17.57 1.77 15.43
C VAL A 167 -16.39 2.58 15.96
N ASP A 168 -15.60 1.97 16.83
CA ASP A 168 -14.31 2.50 17.27
C ASP A 168 -13.16 1.68 16.67
N SER A 169 -12.55 2.21 15.63
CA SER A 169 -11.42 1.57 14.93
C SER A 169 -10.14 1.49 15.78
N ASN A 170 -10.02 2.29 16.85
CA ASN A 170 -8.84 2.25 17.73
C ASN A 170 -8.88 1.07 18.70
N SER A 171 -10.07 0.80 19.26
CA SER A 171 -10.27 -0.33 20.19
C SER A 171 -10.79 -1.59 19.50
N GLY A 172 -11.24 -1.50 18.24
CA GLY A 172 -11.92 -2.58 17.51
C GLY A 172 -13.33 -2.86 18.03
N GLN A 173 -13.93 -1.93 18.76
CA GLN A 173 -15.25 -2.11 19.37
C GLN A 173 -16.38 -1.70 18.42
N ILE A 174 -17.43 -2.53 18.38
CA ILE A 174 -18.67 -2.23 17.67
C ILE A 174 -19.84 -2.37 18.65
N ILE A 175 -20.67 -1.36 18.74
CA ILE A 175 -21.88 -1.36 19.56
C ILE A 175 -23.10 -1.22 18.64
N CYS A 176 -23.99 -2.23 18.66
CA CYS A 176 -25.21 -2.24 17.87
C CYS A 176 -26.38 -1.69 18.69
N ASN A 177 -27.15 -0.77 18.10
CA ASN A 177 -28.32 -0.15 18.71
C ASN A 177 -28.06 0.36 20.14
N PRO A 178 -27.06 1.24 20.33
CA PRO A 178 -26.64 1.68 21.65
C PRO A 178 -27.78 2.37 22.39
N THR A 179 -27.88 2.09 23.69
CA THR A 179 -28.84 2.72 24.61
C THR A 179 -28.54 4.21 24.79
N ALA A 180 -29.50 4.98 25.28
CA ALA A 180 -29.30 6.41 25.54
C ALA A 180 -28.15 6.71 26.52
N ALA A 181 -27.88 5.80 27.45
CA ALA A 181 -26.75 5.90 28.39
C ALA A 181 -25.42 5.68 27.68
N GLU A 182 -25.33 4.63 26.85
CA GLU A 182 -24.13 4.32 26.05
C GLU A 182 -23.85 5.44 25.03
N ILE A 183 -24.85 6.00 24.39
CA ILE A 183 -24.69 7.14 23.47
C ILE A 183 -24.04 8.32 24.19
N LYS A 184 -24.53 8.68 25.39
CA LYS A 184 -23.93 9.77 26.18
C LYS A 184 -22.47 9.50 26.56
N GLU A 185 -22.15 8.26 26.86
CA GLU A 185 -20.77 7.86 27.16
C GLU A 185 -19.89 7.93 25.92
N ILE A 186 -20.35 7.42 24.78
CA ILE A 186 -19.67 7.52 23.48
C ILE A 186 -19.41 8.98 23.13
N GLU A 187 -20.43 9.84 23.18
CA GLU A 187 -20.29 11.27 22.88
C GLU A 187 -19.27 11.97 23.80
N ARG A 188 -19.25 11.61 25.09
CA ARG A 188 -18.27 12.13 26.03
C ARG A 188 -16.86 11.72 25.63
N ASN A 189 -16.66 10.45 25.25
CA ASN A 189 -15.36 9.90 24.85
C ASN A 189 -14.90 10.53 23.53
N VAL A 190 -15.78 10.67 22.54
CA VAL A 190 -15.50 11.33 21.26
C VAL A 190 -15.08 12.78 21.51
N LYS A 191 -15.85 13.55 22.30
CA LYS A 191 -15.49 14.95 22.66
C LYS A 191 -14.14 15.03 23.38
N ALA A 192 -13.83 14.07 24.25
CA ALA A 192 -12.54 14.02 24.92
C ALA A 192 -11.39 13.74 23.94
N GLN A 193 -11.58 12.83 23.01
CA GLN A 193 -10.62 12.55 21.94
C GLN A 193 -10.44 13.75 21.00
N GLU A 194 -11.52 14.36 20.54
CA GLU A 194 -11.48 15.59 19.72
C GLU A 194 -10.73 16.72 20.41
N LYS A 195 -10.98 16.92 21.71
CA LYS A 195 -10.25 17.91 22.50
C LYS A 195 -8.76 17.60 22.57
N LYS A 196 -8.38 16.34 22.79
CA LYS A 196 -6.99 15.88 22.78
C LYS A 196 -6.36 16.09 21.40
N TYR A 197 -7.07 15.69 20.34
CA TYR A 197 -6.61 15.88 18.96
C TYR A 197 -6.41 17.35 18.62
N SER A 198 -7.38 18.20 18.99
CA SER A 198 -7.27 19.66 18.81
C SER A 198 -6.08 20.26 19.55
N GLN A 199 -5.77 19.77 20.74
CA GLN A 199 -4.59 20.21 21.49
C GLN A 199 -3.29 19.78 20.80
N LEU A 200 -3.19 18.53 20.33
CA LEU A 200 -2.05 18.03 19.55
C LEU A 200 -1.92 18.82 18.24
N TYR A 201 -3.02 19.03 17.54
CA TYR A 201 -3.03 19.79 16.29
C TYR A 201 -2.55 21.24 16.48
N ARG A 202 -2.93 21.91 17.58
CA ARG A 202 -2.41 23.23 17.93
C ARG A 202 -0.92 23.20 18.28
N ALA A 203 -0.45 22.10 18.86
CA ALA A 203 0.96 21.91 19.21
C ALA A 203 1.87 21.61 18.01
N ARG A 204 1.32 21.22 16.85
CA ARG A 204 2.08 20.81 15.66
C ARG A 204 3.12 21.81 15.13
N ARG A 205 2.89 23.09 15.40
CA ARG A 205 3.81 24.17 14.99
C ARG A 205 4.80 24.58 16.08
N ARG A 206 4.71 23.98 17.27
CA ARG A 206 5.67 24.26 18.34
C ARG A 206 6.96 23.52 18.06
N ALA A 207 8.09 24.14 18.44
CA ALA A 207 9.37 23.45 18.42
C ALA A 207 9.31 22.22 19.33
N ALA A 208 9.76 21.08 18.83
CA ALA A 208 9.95 19.90 19.67
C ALA A 208 11.24 20.10 20.46
N GLU A 209 11.11 20.30 21.77
CA GLU A 209 12.23 20.55 22.68
C GLU A 209 12.14 19.61 23.87
N THR A 210 13.27 19.10 24.30
CA THR A 210 13.41 18.35 25.55
C THR A 210 13.31 19.29 26.76
N LYS A 211 13.21 18.73 27.97
CA LYS A 211 13.13 19.55 29.21
C LYS A 211 14.37 20.42 29.42
N ASP A 212 15.52 19.98 28.96
CA ASP A 212 16.80 20.67 28.97
C ASP A 212 17.01 21.65 27.79
N LYS A 213 15.93 21.91 27.00
CA LYS A 213 15.92 22.85 25.88
C LYS A 213 16.66 22.38 24.63
N PHE A 214 16.99 21.10 24.53
CA PHE A 214 17.53 20.57 23.30
C PHE A 214 16.43 20.45 22.24
N ARG A 215 16.65 21.03 21.07
CA ARG A 215 15.69 21.04 19.96
C ARG A 215 15.81 19.75 19.14
N VAL A 216 14.70 19.05 18.97
CA VAL A 216 14.59 17.83 18.19
C VAL A 216 13.91 18.13 16.85
N THR A 217 14.52 17.70 15.74
CA THR A 217 13.91 17.82 14.41
C THR A 217 12.99 16.64 14.16
N LEU A 218 11.70 16.91 13.91
CA LEU A 218 10.70 15.89 13.60
C LEU A 218 10.56 15.72 12.10
N LYS A 219 10.84 14.51 11.59
CA LYS A 219 10.73 14.15 10.17
C LYS A 219 9.76 13.00 9.99
N ALA A 220 9.09 12.98 8.86
CA ALA A 220 8.12 11.92 8.53
C ALA A 220 8.79 10.67 7.97
N ASN A 221 8.16 9.51 8.20
CA ASN A 221 8.42 8.26 7.49
C ASN A 221 7.33 8.10 6.43
N VAL A 222 7.73 8.03 5.17
CA VAL A 222 6.83 8.12 4.00
C VAL A 222 7.04 6.91 3.10
N ALA A 223 5.95 6.26 2.73
CA ALA A 223 5.96 5.16 1.77
C ALA A 223 5.53 5.61 0.36
N MET A 224 4.64 6.60 0.26
CA MET A 224 4.07 7.08 -1.00
C MET A 224 4.06 8.60 -1.03
N VAL A 225 4.13 9.19 -2.22
CA VAL A 225 4.08 10.64 -2.41
C VAL A 225 2.68 11.20 -2.11
N SER A 226 1.64 10.38 -2.29
CA SER A 226 0.27 10.74 -1.92
C SER A 226 0.14 10.97 -0.41
N GLY A 227 -0.44 12.10 0.00
CA GLY A 227 -0.63 12.47 1.41
C GLY A 227 0.49 13.30 2.04
N LEU A 228 1.52 13.68 1.30
CA LEU A 228 2.58 14.56 1.79
C LEU A 228 2.08 15.91 2.28
N ASP A 229 1.08 16.49 1.63
CA ASP A 229 0.46 17.76 2.05
C ASP A 229 -0.08 17.68 3.48
N GLU A 230 -0.69 16.57 3.85
CA GLU A 230 -1.17 16.37 5.21
C GLU A 230 -0.03 16.25 6.22
N ILE A 231 1.04 15.54 5.86
CA ILE A 231 2.25 15.42 6.66
C ILE A 231 2.87 16.79 6.92
N LEU A 232 2.91 17.66 5.91
CA LEU A 232 3.36 19.05 6.05
C LEU A 232 2.40 19.86 6.92
N HIS A 233 1.11 19.67 6.77
CA HIS A 233 0.08 20.28 7.62
C HIS A 233 0.23 19.88 9.10
N LEU A 234 0.63 18.64 9.36
CA LEU A 234 0.92 18.12 10.71
C LEU A 234 2.24 18.64 11.30
N GLY A 235 3.03 19.40 10.52
CA GLY A 235 4.21 20.11 11.01
C GLY A 235 5.52 19.35 10.85
N ALA A 236 5.57 18.34 9.95
CA ALA A 236 6.82 17.67 9.63
C ALA A 236 7.85 18.64 9.05
N GLN A 237 9.09 18.55 9.55
CA GLN A 237 10.20 19.41 9.18
C GLN A 237 11.04 18.84 8.03
N GLY A 238 10.62 17.69 7.50
CA GLY A 238 11.27 16.99 6.40
C GLY A 238 10.79 15.55 6.30
N VAL A 239 11.33 14.81 5.32
CA VAL A 239 11.19 13.37 5.21
C VAL A 239 12.46 12.72 5.77
N GLY A 240 12.31 11.98 6.87
CA GLY A 240 13.40 11.24 7.51
C GLY A 240 13.67 9.90 6.86
N LEU A 241 12.64 9.33 6.25
CA LEU A 241 12.71 8.09 5.49
C LEU A 241 11.65 8.08 4.39
N PHE A 242 12.08 8.04 3.13
CA PHE A 242 11.24 7.66 2.00
C PHE A 242 11.54 6.22 1.61
N ARG A 243 10.50 5.39 1.61
CA ARG A 243 10.60 3.97 1.26
C ARG A 243 10.49 3.80 -0.24
N SER A 244 11.63 3.76 -0.94
CA SER A 244 11.66 3.69 -2.40
C SER A 244 11.18 2.36 -2.98
N GLU A 245 11.12 1.30 -2.19
CA GLU A 245 10.71 -0.04 -2.62
C GLU A 245 9.32 -0.08 -3.26
N TYR A 246 8.41 0.78 -2.83
CA TYR A 246 7.05 0.87 -3.40
C TYR A 246 7.04 1.28 -4.89
N LEU A 247 8.10 1.91 -5.39
CA LEU A 247 8.23 2.23 -6.81
C LEU A 247 8.51 0.98 -7.67
N PHE A 248 8.97 -0.09 -7.04
CA PHE A 248 9.45 -1.30 -7.71
C PHE A 248 8.50 -2.48 -7.57
N MET A 249 7.61 -2.48 -6.57
CA MET A 249 6.77 -3.63 -6.25
C MET A 249 5.59 -3.77 -7.21
N GLY A 250 5.20 -5.04 -7.48
CA GLY A 250 3.98 -5.38 -8.22
C GLY A 250 3.99 -4.99 -9.71
N ARG A 251 5.15 -4.86 -10.34
CA ARG A 251 5.32 -4.41 -11.73
C ARG A 251 5.75 -5.53 -12.67
N ASP A 252 5.44 -5.37 -13.96
CA ASP A 252 5.95 -6.24 -15.01
C ASP A 252 7.39 -5.93 -15.40
N ASN A 253 7.79 -4.66 -15.30
CA ASN A 253 9.13 -4.19 -15.57
C ASN A 253 9.61 -3.27 -14.45
N LEU A 254 10.90 -3.26 -14.20
CA LEU A 254 11.50 -2.30 -13.27
C LEU A 254 11.33 -0.87 -13.78
N PRO A 255 11.12 0.10 -12.88
CA PRO A 255 11.10 1.50 -13.25
C PRO A 255 12.47 1.92 -13.79
N ASP A 256 12.48 2.59 -14.92
CA ASP A 256 13.71 3.13 -15.50
C ASP A 256 14.23 4.35 -14.70
N GLU A 257 15.39 4.88 -15.08
CA GLU A 257 16.01 6.02 -14.40
C GLU A 257 15.12 7.26 -14.42
N ARG A 258 14.42 7.51 -15.54
CA ARG A 258 13.56 8.68 -15.70
C ARG A 258 12.33 8.57 -14.81
N GLU A 259 11.67 7.44 -14.81
CA GLU A 259 10.47 7.20 -14.01
C GLU A 259 10.78 7.33 -12.51
N GLN A 260 11.90 6.77 -12.06
CA GLN A 260 12.35 6.92 -10.68
C GLN A 260 12.68 8.38 -10.35
N MET A 261 13.41 9.07 -11.22
CA MET A 261 13.80 10.46 -11.05
C MET A 261 12.56 11.38 -10.95
N GLU A 262 11.56 11.18 -11.80
CA GLU A 262 10.30 11.94 -11.77
C GLU A 262 9.56 11.73 -10.43
N SER A 263 9.49 10.50 -9.92
CA SER A 263 8.87 10.19 -8.63
C SER A 263 9.62 10.82 -7.45
N TYR A 264 10.95 10.76 -7.46
CA TYR A 264 11.74 11.41 -6.40
C TYR A 264 11.67 12.94 -6.50
N ARG A 265 11.57 13.49 -7.70
CA ARG A 265 11.42 14.92 -7.90
C ARG A 265 10.06 15.43 -7.40
N GLU A 266 8.97 14.70 -7.66
CA GLU A 266 7.65 15.01 -7.12
C GLU A 266 7.65 15.06 -5.58
N LEU A 267 8.30 14.07 -4.93
CA LEU A 267 8.51 14.05 -3.48
C LEU A 267 9.26 15.31 -3.00
N ILE A 268 10.39 15.64 -3.64
CA ILE A 268 11.26 16.76 -3.25
C ILE A 268 10.53 18.10 -3.42
N ASP A 269 9.85 18.29 -4.55
CA ASP A 269 9.13 19.52 -4.86
C ASP A 269 7.96 19.74 -3.88
N THR A 270 7.21 18.69 -3.56
CA THR A 270 6.15 18.74 -2.54
C THR A 270 6.70 19.15 -1.16
N MET A 271 7.93 18.73 -0.83
CA MET A 271 8.55 19.09 0.44
C MET A 271 9.03 20.54 0.50
N ALA A 272 8.98 21.30 -0.60
CA ALA A 272 9.22 22.74 -0.67
C ALA A 272 10.50 23.18 0.06
N GLY A 273 11.65 22.59 -0.30
CA GLY A 273 12.98 22.89 0.24
C GLY A 273 13.31 22.27 1.59
N ARG A 274 12.40 21.46 2.18
CA ARG A 274 12.71 20.70 3.40
C ARG A 274 13.56 19.47 3.08
N PRO A 275 14.41 19.02 4.03
CA PRO A 275 15.29 17.88 3.81
C PRO A 275 14.53 16.58 3.55
N VAL A 276 15.01 15.80 2.59
CA VAL A 276 14.47 14.50 2.20
C VAL A 276 15.55 13.43 2.29
N THR A 277 15.28 12.34 3.01
CA THR A 277 16.15 11.17 3.03
C THR A 277 15.51 10.04 2.26
N ILE A 278 16.16 9.59 1.17
CA ILE A 278 15.67 8.51 0.32
C ILE A 278 16.46 7.24 0.66
N ARG A 279 15.76 6.20 1.10
CA ARG A 279 16.36 4.88 1.30
C ARG A 279 16.40 4.16 -0.04
N THR A 280 17.55 3.54 -0.36
CA THR A 280 17.64 2.62 -1.50
C THR A 280 16.80 1.38 -1.25
N ILE A 281 16.51 0.60 -2.29
CA ILE A 281 15.63 -0.56 -2.23
C ILE A 281 15.92 -1.46 -1.02
N ASP A 282 14.87 -1.76 -0.23
CA ASP A 282 14.93 -2.64 0.94
C ASP A 282 13.95 -3.82 0.79
N VAL A 283 14.14 -4.59 -0.26
CA VAL A 283 13.43 -5.86 -0.49
C VAL A 283 14.35 -6.86 -1.16
N GLY A 284 13.97 -8.13 -1.14
CA GLY A 284 14.60 -9.17 -1.94
C GLY A 284 14.04 -9.19 -3.37
N GLY A 285 14.71 -9.85 -4.27
CA GLY A 285 14.30 -10.00 -5.67
C GLY A 285 12.93 -10.67 -5.84
N ASP A 286 12.50 -11.42 -4.83
CA ASP A 286 11.20 -12.11 -4.77
C ASP A 286 10.00 -11.17 -4.74
N LYS A 287 10.17 -9.92 -4.32
CA LYS A 287 9.08 -8.93 -4.15
C LYS A 287 9.07 -7.81 -5.19
N LEU A 288 10.12 -7.67 -6.00
CA LEU A 288 10.25 -6.53 -6.92
C LEU A 288 9.36 -6.66 -8.15
N LEU A 289 9.23 -7.85 -8.70
CA LEU A 289 8.49 -8.09 -9.93
C LEU A 289 7.40 -9.14 -9.72
N ASN A 290 6.38 -9.12 -10.59
CA ASN A 290 5.43 -10.20 -10.64
C ASN A 290 6.08 -11.55 -11.04
N ALA A 291 5.34 -12.66 -10.86
CA ALA A 291 5.88 -14.01 -11.05
C ALA A 291 6.38 -14.28 -12.47
N GLU A 292 5.77 -13.69 -13.51
CA GLU A 292 6.18 -13.88 -14.91
C GLU A 292 7.44 -13.10 -15.26
N ALA A 293 7.54 -11.87 -14.79
CA ALA A 293 8.72 -11.05 -15.01
C ALA A 293 9.95 -11.61 -14.29
N ARG A 294 9.77 -12.28 -13.14
CA ARG A 294 10.84 -13.04 -12.46
C ARG A 294 11.37 -14.20 -13.31
N LYS A 295 10.53 -14.91 -14.05
CA LYS A 295 10.94 -16.01 -14.94
C LYS A 295 11.83 -15.55 -16.10
N ARG A 296 11.85 -14.26 -16.44
CA ARG A 296 12.67 -13.68 -17.51
C ARG A 296 14.13 -13.43 -17.13
N ASN A 297 14.62 -13.98 -16.02
CA ASN A 297 16.04 -13.92 -15.57
C ASN A 297 16.62 -12.51 -15.37
N TYR A 298 15.83 -11.56 -14.89
CA TYR A 298 16.36 -10.23 -14.55
C TYR A 298 17.26 -10.23 -13.31
N PHE A 299 17.19 -11.27 -12.44
CA PHE A 299 17.97 -11.32 -11.21
C PHE A 299 18.51 -12.71 -10.93
N SER A 300 19.84 -12.83 -10.81
CA SER A 300 20.46 -13.99 -10.18
C SER A 300 20.16 -13.95 -8.67
N GLY A 301 19.60 -15.03 -8.12
CA GLY A 301 19.35 -15.16 -6.69
C GLY A 301 17.96 -14.73 -6.22
N ALA A 302 16.95 -14.70 -7.11
CA ALA A 302 15.55 -14.43 -6.74
C ALA A 302 14.80 -15.68 -6.22
N GLU A 303 15.52 -16.69 -5.75
CA GLU A 303 14.92 -17.88 -5.14
C GLU A 303 14.34 -17.54 -3.76
N LYS A 304 13.28 -18.26 -3.39
CA LYS A 304 12.64 -18.11 -2.08
C LYS A 304 13.61 -18.58 -1.00
N GLU A 305 14.06 -17.67 -0.17
CA GLU A 305 14.95 -17.99 0.93
C GLU A 305 14.17 -18.36 2.19
N ASP A 306 14.63 -19.39 2.90
CA ASP A 306 14.02 -19.86 4.15
C ASP A 306 14.00 -18.78 5.24
N ASN A 307 14.99 -17.89 5.22
CA ASN A 307 15.07 -16.73 6.11
C ASN A 307 15.34 -15.43 5.34
N PRO A 308 14.28 -14.69 4.93
CA PRO A 308 14.42 -13.46 4.15
C PRO A 308 15.27 -12.37 4.83
N ALA A 309 15.37 -12.38 6.17
CA ALA A 309 16.17 -11.39 6.90
C ALA A 309 17.69 -11.62 6.75
N LEU A 310 18.11 -12.86 6.56
CA LEU A 310 19.52 -13.25 6.36
C LEU A 310 19.91 -13.38 4.88
N GLY A 311 18.92 -13.39 4.01
CA GLY A 311 19.06 -13.66 2.61
C GLY A 311 19.53 -12.50 1.73
N LEU A 312 19.40 -12.69 0.41
CA LEU A 312 19.80 -11.73 -0.61
C LEU A 312 18.74 -10.62 -0.74
N ARG A 313 18.82 -9.63 0.14
CA ARG A 313 17.91 -8.48 0.16
C ARG A 313 18.64 -7.16 0.38
N ALA A 314 17.94 -6.07 0.12
CA ALA A 314 18.39 -4.70 0.37
C ALA A 314 19.78 -4.44 -0.25
N ILE A 315 20.75 -3.94 0.53
CA ILE A 315 22.08 -3.64 0.01
C ILE A 315 22.77 -4.86 -0.61
N ARG A 316 22.61 -6.05 -0.03
CA ARG A 316 23.20 -7.28 -0.57
C ARG A 316 22.67 -7.59 -1.97
N PHE A 317 21.35 -7.43 -2.14
CA PHE A 317 20.69 -7.62 -3.43
C PHE A 317 21.12 -6.57 -4.46
N THR A 318 21.19 -5.31 -4.06
CA THR A 318 21.56 -4.21 -4.97
C THR A 318 23.05 -4.28 -5.37
N LEU A 319 23.94 -4.68 -4.46
CA LEU A 319 25.37 -4.92 -4.80
C LEU A 319 25.55 -6.12 -5.73
N ALA A 320 24.74 -7.17 -5.59
CA ALA A 320 24.71 -8.31 -6.53
C ALA A 320 24.10 -7.95 -7.89
N ASN A 321 23.34 -6.84 -7.98
CA ASN A 321 22.73 -6.33 -9.20
C ASN A 321 23.12 -4.87 -9.48
N PRO A 322 24.39 -4.59 -9.84
CA PRO A 322 24.95 -3.24 -9.90
C PRO A 322 24.19 -2.29 -10.82
N ASN A 323 23.67 -2.77 -11.94
CA ASN A 323 22.91 -1.93 -12.89
C ASN A 323 21.65 -1.37 -12.25
N LEU A 324 20.93 -2.17 -11.48
CA LEU A 324 19.76 -1.71 -10.73
C LEU A 324 20.13 -0.63 -9.72
N PHE A 325 21.21 -0.87 -8.96
CA PHE A 325 21.69 0.07 -7.96
C PHE A 325 22.15 1.39 -8.58
N ILE A 326 22.96 1.33 -9.64
CA ILE A 326 23.44 2.51 -10.35
C ILE A 326 22.27 3.31 -10.93
N THR A 327 21.30 2.66 -11.56
CA THR A 327 20.09 3.31 -12.09
C THR A 327 19.34 4.08 -10.98
N GLN A 328 19.15 3.46 -9.81
CA GLN A 328 18.51 4.12 -8.68
C GLN A 328 19.32 5.31 -8.15
N ILE A 329 20.65 5.13 -7.97
CA ILE A 329 21.52 6.23 -7.51
C ILE A 329 21.51 7.39 -8.49
N ARG A 330 21.63 7.13 -9.80
CA ARG A 330 21.55 8.17 -10.84
C ARG A 330 20.23 8.94 -10.76
N ALA A 331 19.11 8.23 -10.65
CA ALA A 331 17.79 8.85 -10.51
C ALA A 331 17.69 9.75 -9.27
N ILE A 332 18.21 9.30 -8.11
CA ILE A 332 18.23 10.11 -6.88
C ILE A 332 19.12 11.34 -7.04
N LEU A 333 20.33 11.19 -7.57
CA LEU A 333 21.28 12.29 -7.76
C LEU A 333 20.71 13.37 -8.70
N ARG A 334 20.05 12.97 -9.78
CA ARG A 334 19.37 13.88 -10.72
C ARG A 334 18.18 14.60 -10.07
N ALA A 335 17.32 13.85 -9.38
CA ALA A 335 16.21 14.43 -8.67
C ALA A 335 16.65 15.41 -7.57
N ALA A 336 17.81 15.20 -6.97
CA ALA A 336 18.38 16.01 -5.90
C ALA A 336 19.01 17.33 -6.38
N TYR A 337 19.01 17.63 -7.68
CA TYR A 337 19.58 18.88 -8.19
C TYR A 337 18.88 20.10 -7.57
N GLY A 338 19.67 20.94 -6.89
CA GLY A 338 19.17 22.13 -6.21
C GLY A 338 18.38 21.87 -4.91
N ALA A 339 18.45 20.66 -4.33
CA ALA A 339 17.66 20.29 -3.15
C ALA A 339 18.51 19.63 -2.04
N ASP A 340 18.00 19.68 -0.79
CA ASP A 340 18.60 19.03 0.38
C ASP A 340 18.12 17.56 0.45
N VAL A 341 18.85 16.68 -0.21
CA VAL A 341 18.56 15.24 -0.28
C VAL A 341 19.70 14.44 0.34
N ARG A 342 19.35 13.32 0.96
CA ARG A 342 20.28 12.34 1.51
C ARG A 342 19.93 10.95 1.02
N ILE A 343 20.96 10.12 0.74
CA ILE A 343 20.81 8.70 0.42
C ILE A 343 21.04 7.90 1.69
N MET A 344 20.15 6.94 1.98
CA MET A 344 20.28 6.01 3.09
C MET A 344 20.37 4.58 2.57
N LEU A 345 21.43 3.87 2.97
CA LEU A 345 21.69 2.47 2.61
C LEU A 345 21.09 1.56 3.69
N PRO A 346 20.19 0.63 3.34
CA PRO A 346 19.58 -0.31 4.30
C PRO A 346 20.46 -1.53 4.53
N MET A 347 20.22 -2.26 5.63
CA MET A 347 20.76 -3.59 5.95
C MET A 347 22.28 -3.70 5.88
N ILE A 348 23.00 -2.65 6.22
CA ILE A 348 24.47 -2.64 6.27
C ILE A 348 24.97 -3.53 7.39
N SER A 349 25.84 -4.47 7.07
CA SER A 349 26.47 -5.40 8.00
C SER A 349 28.01 -5.35 8.02
N SER A 350 28.62 -4.65 7.06
CA SER A 350 30.08 -4.58 6.97
C SER A 350 30.58 -3.27 6.35
N LEU A 351 31.84 -2.90 6.67
CA LEU A 351 32.49 -1.77 6.03
C LEU A 351 32.73 -2.00 4.52
N GLN A 352 32.85 -3.27 4.10
CA GLN A 352 33.04 -3.59 2.69
C GLN A 352 31.82 -3.22 1.87
N GLU A 353 30.60 -3.50 2.36
CA GLU A 353 29.34 -3.09 1.70
C GLU A 353 29.27 -1.57 1.53
N ILE A 354 29.68 -0.80 2.55
CA ILE A 354 29.72 0.66 2.46
C ILE A 354 30.71 1.13 1.39
N ARG A 355 31.93 0.55 1.37
CA ARG A 355 32.94 0.93 0.40
C ARG A 355 32.52 0.61 -1.04
N GLU A 356 31.89 -0.53 -1.23
CA GLU A 356 31.39 -0.94 -2.54
C GLU A 356 30.22 -0.08 -2.99
N ALA A 357 29.25 0.19 -2.12
CA ALA A 357 28.15 1.10 -2.41
C ALA A 357 28.65 2.51 -2.78
N LYS A 358 29.61 3.06 -2.03
CA LYS A 358 30.23 4.36 -2.36
C LYS A 358 30.95 4.34 -3.70
N ARG A 359 31.58 3.24 -4.08
CA ARG A 359 32.17 3.10 -5.41
C ARG A 359 31.14 3.19 -6.53
N TYR A 360 29.96 2.57 -6.36
CA TYR A 360 28.89 2.68 -7.34
C TYR A 360 28.25 4.08 -7.35
N VAL A 361 28.20 4.77 -6.21
CA VAL A 361 27.76 6.18 -6.18
C VAL A 361 28.71 7.06 -7.01
N GLU A 362 30.02 6.91 -6.85
CA GLU A 362 31.01 7.67 -7.64
C GLU A 362 30.95 7.29 -9.13
N LEU A 363 30.73 6.01 -9.45
CA LEU A 363 30.52 5.58 -10.83
C LEU A 363 29.29 6.24 -11.45
N ALA A 364 28.15 6.28 -10.72
CA ALA A 364 26.94 6.96 -11.16
C ALA A 364 27.19 8.46 -11.43
N LYS A 365 27.90 9.15 -10.54
CA LYS A 365 28.29 10.55 -10.73
C LYS A 365 29.18 10.74 -11.96
N THR A 366 30.12 9.84 -12.20
CA THR A 366 30.99 9.89 -13.38
C THR A 366 30.20 9.76 -14.66
N GLN A 367 29.30 8.79 -14.74
CA GLN A 367 28.40 8.62 -15.90
C GLN A 367 27.54 9.88 -16.15
N LEU A 368 26.95 10.48 -15.09
CA LEU A 368 26.14 11.68 -15.21
C LEU A 368 26.97 12.88 -15.73
N ARG A 369 28.23 13.02 -15.30
CA ARG A 369 29.14 14.06 -15.80
C ARG A 369 29.48 13.85 -17.29
N GLU A 370 29.78 12.62 -17.69
CA GLU A 370 30.07 12.26 -19.07
C GLU A 370 28.87 12.52 -20.00
N GLU A 371 27.66 12.23 -19.52
CA GLU A 371 26.41 12.51 -20.22
C GLU A 371 25.96 13.99 -20.14
N LYS A 372 26.67 14.83 -19.37
CA LYS A 372 26.36 16.27 -19.17
C LYS A 372 24.95 16.50 -18.62
N LEU A 373 24.49 15.65 -17.73
CA LEU A 373 23.20 15.75 -17.08
C LEU A 373 23.36 16.52 -15.75
N ASP A 374 22.34 17.34 -15.43
CA ASP A 374 22.29 18.05 -14.16
C ASP A 374 21.99 17.09 -13.01
N PHE A 375 22.80 17.16 -11.94
CA PHE A 375 22.64 16.37 -10.73
C PHE A 375 23.31 17.06 -9.52
N ASN A 376 22.99 16.60 -8.32
CA ASN A 376 23.65 17.06 -7.11
C ASN A 376 24.86 16.17 -6.77
N ASP A 377 26.06 16.69 -6.98
CA ASP A 377 27.32 15.97 -6.74
C ASP A 377 27.64 15.78 -5.24
N THR A 378 27.01 16.56 -4.38
CA THR A 378 27.33 16.63 -2.93
C THR A 378 26.33 15.90 -2.05
N VAL A 379 25.45 15.06 -2.62
CA VAL A 379 24.45 14.30 -1.86
C VAL A 379 25.11 13.42 -0.80
N PRO A 380 24.81 13.62 0.50
CA PRO A 380 25.36 12.79 1.56
C PRO A 380 24.83 11.35 1.46
N VAL A 381 25.71 10.38 1.68
CA VAL A 381 25.37 8.95 1.76
C VAL A 381 25.57 8.48 3.18
N GLY A 382 24.51 7.97 3.79
CA GLY A 382 24.49 7.40 5.14
C GLY A 382 23.97 5.96 5.15
N ILE A 383 23.95 5.36 6.33
CA ILE A 383 23.46 4.00 6.53
C ILE A 383 22.27 3.97 7.49
N MET A 384 21.41 2.97 7.37
CA MET A 384 20.44 2.63 8.39
C MET A 384 21.13 1.73 9.43
N ILE A 385 21.09 2.14 10.69
CA ILE A 385 21.62 1.34 11.80
C ILE A 385 20.47 0.48 12.32
N GLU A 386 20.34 -0.70 11.78
CA GLU A 386 19.24 -1.63 12.08
C GLU A 386 19.72 -3.07 12.33
N LEU A 387 20.94 -3.39 11.92
CA LEU A 387 21.61 -4.65 12.25
C LEU A 387 22.63 -4.44 13.37
N PRO A 388 22.77 -5.39 14.30
CA PRO A 388 23.78 -5.31 15.37
C PRO A 388 25.20 -5.05 14.85
N ALA A 389 25.56 -5.65 13.72
CA ALA A 389 26.87 -5.45 13.06
C ALA A 389 27.14 -4.00 12.64
N ALA A 390 26.10 -3.19 12.39
CA ALA A 390 26.27 -1.79 12.04
C ALA A 390 26.56 -0.89 13.27
N VAL A 391 26.37 -1.40 14.48
CA VAL A 391 26.67 -0.70 15.74
C VAL A 391 28.09 -0.95 16.20
N ILE A 392 28.62 -2.14 15.93
CA ILE A 392 29.98 -2.59 16.32
C ILE A 392 31.02 -2.10 15.33
#